data_08cc67685e3765e5fd90168c277d931e
#
_entry.id   08cc67685e3765e5fd90168c277d931e
#
_cell.length_a   1.000
_cell.length_b   1.000
_cell.length_c   1.000
_cell.angle_alpha   90.00
_cell.angle_beta   90.00
_cell.angle_gamma   90.00
#
_symmetry.space_group_name_H-M   'P 1'
#
loop_
_entity.id
_entity.type
_entity.pdbx_description
1 polymer ?
#
loop_
_entity_poly.entity_id
_entity_poly.type
_entity_poly.pdbx_seq_one_letter_code
_entity_poly.pdbx_strand_id
1 'polypeptide(L)'
;MGKRDFKIIAAIADIHIGVKRISADTLKRQLKKHFIKVLKDMKYLDGIFILGDIMHTIVSLNSDYAELFYWFIDQVYKIAKKRSASVIIIKGTMSHDNDQLNNIKHYQNNDDDVDFRVYETVEEITIWKDYKILVLPDVKVKELKHIDDFLEKRYDMILGHGTIDSMRFFIQESENQPTKTYVYDTNKLIQASNGPILFGHIHQYQHIANKFYYVGPFTMLERGGVDAGFVVVGIYDKDRTKYKVEHYINPDSANYYEFTITKDILNSYDVEEIMDVIDDVLSDSKDNDLITLRITRDDQLSSADKVALLETRYRKDQRFSIVKKIKTNEEEVCEKQNQVRKEKYSYIMDSNMSMSSLLYKYYLDDVKSNLPDKYGNVCEITEDDFIRILTSN
;
A
#
# COMPACT_ATOMS: atom_id res chain seq x y z
N MET A 1 -24.61 -7.85 31.16
CA MET A 1 -24.34 -7.06 29.96
C MET A 1 -25.17 -7.64 28.82
N GLY A 2 -26.03 -6.82 28.17
CA GLY A 2 -26.80 -7.27 27.01
C GLY A 2 -25.86 -7.71 25.87
N LYS A 3 -26.22 -8.77 25.18
CA LYS A 3 -25.43 -9.29 24.04
C LYS A 3 -25.41 -8.20 22.94
N ARG A 4 -24.22 -7.68 22.60
CA ARG A 4 -24.09 -6.75 21.48
C ARG A 4 -24.38 -7.46 20.18
N ASP A 5 -24.98 -6.76 19.25
CA ASP A 5 -25.29 -7.29 17.92
C ASP A 5 -24.19 -6.95 16.89
N PHE A 6 -22.99 -6.57 17.33
CA PHE A 6 -21.88 -6.23 16.44
C PHE A 6 -20.51 -6.48 17.08
N LYS A 7 -19.50 -6.70 16.27
CA LYS A 7 -18.07 -6.79 16.58
C LYS A 7 -17.33 -5.57 16.08
N ILE A 8 -16.36 -5.08 16.84
CA ILE A 8 -15.49 -3.97 16.48
C ILE A 8 -14.05 -4.47 16.40
N ILE A 9 -13.42 -4.22 15.27
CA ILE A 9 -12.06 -4.64 14.96
C ILE A 9 -11.25 -3.41 14.57
N ALA A 10 -10.02 -3.30 15.05
CA ALA A 10 -9.03 -2.37 14.53
C ALA A 10 -8.00 -3.16 13.72
N ALA A 11 -7.73 -2.74 12.49
CA ALA A 11 -6.72 -3.38 11.65
C ALA A 11 -5.68 -2.36 11.18
N ILE A 12 -4.40 -2.70 11.32
CA ILE A 12 -3.23 -1.90 10.95
C ILE A 12 -2.30 -2.75 10.09
N ALA A 13 -1.61 -2.14 9.13
CA ALA A 13 -0.65 -2.78 8.25
C ALA A 13 0.58 -1.90 8.03
N ASP A 14 1.62 -2.47 7.45
CA ASP A 14 2.76 -1.74 6.87
C ASP A 14 3.33 -0.67 7.80
N ILE A 15 3.65 -1.08 9.06
CA ILE A 15 4.22 -0.19 10.08
C ILE A 15 5.68 0.10 9.78
N HIS A 16 6.40 -0.88 9.21
CA HIS A 16 7.79 -0.81 8.79
C HIS A 16 8.75 -0.25 9.87
N ILE A 17 8.69 -0.80 11.08
CA ILE A 17 9.65 -0.48 12.13
C ILE A 17 11.08 -0.78 11.63
N GLY A 18 11.96 0.21 11.72
CA GLY A 18 13.33 0.10 11.22
C GLY A 18 13.58 0.78 9.88
N VAL A 19 12.56 1.42 9.29
CA VAL A 19 12.77 2.29 8.12
C VAL A 19 13.64 3.48 8.50
N LYS A 20 14.73 3.70 7.75
CA LYS A 20 15.75 4.71 8.11
C LYS A 20 15.26 6.16 8.14
N ARG A 21 14.15 6.45 7.45
CA ARG A 21 13.62 7.82 7.32
C ARG A 21 12.85 8.31 8.54
N ILE A 22 12.45 7.41 9.44
CA ILE A 22 11.66 7.75 10.61
C ILE A 22 12.36 7.18 11.84
N SER A 23 12.70 8.03 12.81
CA SER A 23 13.31 7.56 14.06
C SER A 23 12.34 6.69 14.86
N ALA A 24 12.89 5.76 15.65
CA ALA A 24 12.09 4.91 16.54
C ALA A 24 11.22 5.74 17.48
N ASP A 25 11.74 6.83 18.02
CA ASP A 25 11.00 7.74 18.92
C ASP A 25 9.84 8.45 18.22
N THR A 26 10.03 8.89 16.97
CA THR A 26 8.96 9.54 16.20
C THR A 26 7.86 8.54 15.90
N LEU A 27 8.18 7.34 15.42
CA LEU A 27 7.20 6.30 15.15
C LEU A 27 6.51 5.84 16.44
N LYS A 28 7.24 5.72 17.56
CA LYS A 28 6.68 5.39 18.89
C LYS A 28 5.65 6.44 19.34
N ARG A 29 5.96 7.73 19.15
CA ARG A 29 5.01 8.83 19.48
C ARG A 29 3.75 8.75 18.63
N GLN A 30 3.88 8.53 17.32
CA GLN A 30 2.75 8.39 16.40
C GLN A 30 1.88 7.18 16.79
N LEU A 31 2.47 6.00 16.95
CA LEU A 31 1.76 4.79 17.36
C LEU A 31 1.06 4.99 18.72
N LYS A 32 1.74 5.60 19.68
CA LYS A 32 1.17 5.88 21.01
C LYS A 32 -0.05 6.80 20.93
N LYS A 33 0.05 7.88 20.14
CA LYS A 33 -0.96 8.95 20.06
C LYS A 33 -2.14 8.55 19.17
N HIS A 34 -1.87 7.96 18.00
CA HIS A 34 -2.87 7.78 16.95
C HIS A 34 -3.37 6.35 16.77
N PHE A 35 -2.72 5.35 17.38
CA PHE A 35 -3.22 3.99 17.39
C PHE A 35 -3.52 3.50 18.80
N ILE A 36 -2.52 3.37 19.66
CA ILE A 36 -2.65 2.81 21.00
C ILE A 36 -3.65 3.59 21.87
N LYS A 37 -3.61 4.93 21.82
CA LYS A 37 -4.57 5.77 22.55
C LYS A 37 -5.99 5.57 22.02
N VAL A 38 -6.17 5.55 20.70
CA VAL A 38 -7.48 5.33 20.08
C VAL A 38 -8.06 3.98 20.51
N LEU A 39 -7.27 2.89 20.49
CA LEU A 39 -7.72 1.58 20.96
C LEU A 39 -8.13 1.61 22.45
N LYS A 40 -7.38 2.33 23.28
CA LYS A 40 -7.70 2.49 24.72
C LYS A 40 -8.99 3.25 24.95
N ASP A 41 -9.26 4.25 24.12
CA ASP A 41 -10.43 5.13 24.24
C ASP A 41 -11.69 4.51 23.59
N MET A 42 -11.56 3.51 22.71
CA MET A 42 -12.70 2.79 22.15
C MET A 42 -13.57 2.19 23.23
N LYS A 43 -14.88 2.43 23.18
CA LYS A 43 -15.85 1.82 24.09
C LYS A 43 -15.91 0.31 23.93
N TYR A 44 -15.80 -0.19 22.71
CA TYR A 44 -15.84 -1.59 22.34
C TYR A 44 -14.68 -1.92 21.42
N LEU A 45 -14.05 -3.09 21.63
CA LEU A 45 -12.97 -3.60 20.82
C LEU A 45 -12.95 -5.12 21.00
N ASP A 46 -13.20 -5.86 19.93
CA ASP A 46 -13.27 -7.32 19.92
C ASP A 46 -12.06 -7.96 19.23
N GLY A 47 -11.37 -7.21 18.35
CA GLY A 47 -10.19 -7.68 17.65
C GLY A 47 -9.17 -6.58 17.33
N ILE A 48 -7.88 -6.93 17.35
CA ILE A 48 -6.76 -6.11 16.88
C ILE A 48 -6.00 -6.95 15.86
N PHE A 49 -6.02 -6.55 14.59
CA PHE A 49 -5.42 -7.29 13.50
C PHE A 49 -4.25 -6.51 12.91
N ILE A 50 -3.10 -7.16 12.78
CA ILE A 50 -1.87 -6.61 12.22
C ILE A 50 -1.57 -7.38 10.94
N LEU A 51 -1.71 -6.71 9.80
CA LEU A 51 -1.77 -7.33 8.49
C LEU A 51 -0.42 -7.28 7.75
N GLY A 52 0.65 -7.66 8.45
CA GLY A 52 1.99 -7.80 7.88
C GLY A 52 2.81 -6.51 7.83
N ASP A 53 4.06 -6.69 7.45
CA ASP A 53 5.10 -5.66 7.33
C ASP A 53 5.22 -4.78 8.58
N ILE A 54 5.25 -5.43 9.76
CA ILE A 54 5.51 -4.75 11.02
C ILE A 54 6.93 -4.22 11.03
N MET A 55 7.90 -5.04 10.57
CA MET A 55 9.29 -4.67 10.46
C MET A 55 9.61 -4.21 9.03
N HIS A 56 10.59 -3.32 8.88
CA HIS A 56 11.08 -2.92 7.55
C HIS A 56 12.25 -3.78 7.07
N THR A 57 13.08 -4.21 8.01
CA THR A 57 14.27 -5.04 7.79
C THR A 57 14.63 -5.76 9.08
N ILE A 58 15.60 -6.66 9.01
CA ILE A 58 16.14 -7.28 10.22
C ILE A 58 16.83 -6.20 11.07
N VAL A 59 16.38 -6.06 12.30
CA VAL A 59 16.96 -5.12 13.27
C VAL A 59 17.73 -5.85 14.36
N SER A 60 18.81 -5.22 14.83
CA SER A 60 19.56 -5.73 15.98
C SER A 60 18.69 -5.70 17.23
N LEU A 61 18.76 -6.76 18.05
CA LEU A 61 18.02 -6.86 19.32
C LEU A 61 18.30 -5.71 20.31
N ASN A 62 19.48 -5.09 20.19
CA ASN A 62 19.90 -3.97 21.06
C ASN A 62 19.60 -2.61 20.42
N SER A 63 18.77 -2.53 19.39
CA SER A 63 18.43 -1.26 18.74
C SER A 63 17.14 -0.66 19.31
N ASP A 64 17.01 0.67 19.19
CA ASP A 64 15.79 1.39 19.56
C ASP A 64 14.56 0.89 18.78
N TYR A 65 14.77 0.37 17.57
CA TYR A 65 13.70 -0.23 16.77
C TYR A 65 13.24 -1.59 17.33
N ALA A 66 14.14 -2.39 17.88
CA ALA A 66 13.75 -3.62 18.57
C ALA A 66 12.96 -3.29 19.85
N GLU A 67 13.42 -2.28 20.63
CA GLU A 67 12.65 -1.79 21.79
C GLU A 67 11.27 -1.30 21.38
N LEU A 68 11.16 -0.55 20.29
CA LEU A 68 9.88 -0.08 19.75
C LEU A 68 8.96 -1.24 19.37
N PHE A 69 9.47 -2.26 18.69
CA PHE A 69 8.71 -3.45 18.31
C PHE A 69 8.11 -4.16 19.52
N TYR A 70 8.96 -4.48 20.53
CA TYR A 70 8.50 -5.15 21.74
C TYR A 70 7.52 -4.27 22.53
N TRP A 71 7.79 -2.97 22.64
CA TRP A 71 6.87 -2.03 23.28
C TRP A 71 5.51 -2.02 22.57
N PHE A 72 5.48 -1.98 21.24
CA PHE A 72 4.24 -1.96 20.47
C PHE A 72 3.40 -3.23 20.70
N ILE A 73 4.02 -4.41 20.59
CA ILE A 73 3.35 -5.69 20.82
C ILE A 73 2.86 -5.80 22.26
N ASP A 74 3.65 -5.39 23.23
CA ASP A 74 3.24 -5.38 24.65
C ASP A 74 2.03 -4.46 24.89
N GLN A 75 1.98 -3.28 24.26
CA GLN A 75 0.81 -2.41 24.37
C GLN A 75 -0.44 -3.05 23.74
N VAL A 76 -0.31 -3.68 22.56
CA VAL A 76 -1.41 -4.39 21.90
C VAL A 76 -1.91 -5.53 22.80
N TYR A 77 -1.01 -6.36 23.33
CA TYR A 77 -1.35 -7.46 24.22
C TYR A 77 -2.08 -6.97 25.48
N LYS A 78 -1.57 -5.94 26.15
CA LYS A 78 -2.21 -5.36 27.35
C LYS A 78 -3.61 -4.82 27.09
N ILE A 79 -3.82 -4.21 25.92
CA ILE A 79 -5.15 -3.71 25.51
C ILE A 79 -6.07 -4.90 25.25
N ALA A 80 -5.60 -5.90 24.49
CA ALA A 80 -6.36 -7.10 24.17
C ALA A 80 -6.79 -7.83 25.46
N LYS A 81 -5.88 -8.03 26.41
CA LYS A 81 -6.17 -8.63 27.72
C LYS A 81 -7.26 -7.85 28.46
N LYS A 82 -7.12 -6.53 28.55
CA LYS A 82 -8.12 -5.68 29.23
C LYS A 82 -9.50 -5.70 28.58
N ARG A 83 -9.54 -5.91 27.25
CA ARG A 83 -10.77 -5.85 26.44
C ARG A 83 -11.34 -7.24 26.13
N SER A 84 -10.63 -8.32 26.46
CA SER A 84 -10.92 -9.68 25.99
C SER A 84 -11.03 -9.73 24.45
N ALA A 85 -10.13 -9.01 23.79
CA ALA A 85 -10.07 -8.91 22.33
C ALA A 85 -9.10 -9.96 21.77
N SER A 86 -9.42 -10.53 20.61
CA SER A 86 -8.48 -11.39 19.88
C SER A 86 -7.39 -10.55 19.19
N VAL A 87 -6.16 -11.04 19.15
CA VAL A 87 -5.06 -10.47 18.38
C VAL A 87 -4.68 -11.43 17.28
N ILE A 88 -4.70 -10.96 16.05
CA ILE A 88 -4.24 -11.70 14.86
C ILE A 88 -3.11 -10.91 14.22
N ILE A 89 -1.96 -11.55 14.09
CA ILE A 89 -0.79 -11.02 13.40
C ILE A 89 -0.50 -11.89 12.19
N ILE A 90 -0.40 -11.30 11.02
CA ILE A 90 -0.08 -11.97 9.77
C ILE A 90 1.34 -11.59 9.39
N LYS A 91 2.13 -12.55 8.93
CA LYS A 91 3.44 -12.28 8.36
C LYS A 91 3.29 -11.54 7.04
N GLY A 92 4.01 -10.44 6.89
CA GLY A 92 4.13 -9.68 5.66
C GLY A 92 5.25 -10.20 4.75
N THR A 93 5.79 -9.30 3.94
CA THR A 93 6.84 -9.60 2.97
C THR A 93 8.06 -10.24 3.63
N MET A 94 8.58 -11.31 3.02
CA MET A 94 9.72 -12.06 3.59
C MET A 94 10.96 -11.19 3.83
N SER A 95 11.19 -10.18 3.03
CA SER A 95 12.31 -9.25 3.20
C SER A 95 12.13 -8.29 4.38
N HIS A 96 10.92 -8.14 4.87
CA HIS A 96 10.54 -7.23 5.95
C HIS A 96 10.41 -7.97 7.29
N ASP A 97 9.36 -8.74 7.49
CA ASP A 97 9.12 -9.39 8.78
C ASP A 97 10.10 -10.54 9.07
N ASN A 98 10.55 -11.26 8.01
CA ASN A 98 11.47 -12.38 8.11
C ASN A 98 11.08 -13.33 9.27
N ASP A 99 12.06 -13.76 10.07
CA ASP A 99 11.85 -14.64 11.24
C ASP A 99 11.69 -13.86 12.56
N GLN A 100 11.58 -12.53 12.49
CA GLN A 100 11.50 -11.68 13.69
C GLN A 100 10.19 -11.87 14.47
N LEU A 101 9.13 -12.29 13.79
CA LEU A 101 7.85 -12.63 14.44
C LEU A 101 7.96 -13.83 15.38
N ASN A 102 8.98 -14.70 15.23
CA ASN A 102 9.24 -15.80 16.18
C ASN A 102 9.47 -15.28 17.61
N ASN A 103 10.03 -14.08 17.73
CA ASN A 103 10.32 -13.47 19.04
C ASN A 103 9.07 -13.13 19.85
N ILE A 104 7.90 -13.07 19.24
CA ILE A 104 6.63 -12.75 19.89
C ILE A 104 5.66 -13.96 20.00
N LYS A 105 6.04 -15.10 19.45
CA LYS A 105 5.22 -16.34 19.54
C LYS A 105 5.01 -16.82 20.98
N HIS A 106 5.84 -16.41 21.92
CA HIS A 106 5.64 -16.71 23.33
C HIS A 106 4.33 -16.14 23.89
N TYR A 107 3.80 -15.05 23.31
CA TYR A 107 2.49 -14.50 23.70
C TYR A 107 1.33 -15.45 23.36
N GLN A 108 1.49 -16.36 22.37
CA GLN A 108 0.46 -17.34 22.01
C GLN A 108 0.21 -18.39 23.10
N ASN A 109 1.20 -18.62 23.96
CA ASN A 109 1.20 -19.73 24.93
C ASN A 109 1.10 -19.25 26.38
N ASN A 110 1.10 -17.95 26.64
CA ASN A 110 1.34 -17.42 27.98
C ASN A 110 0.07 -17.13 28.79
N ASP A 111 -1.11 -17.13 28.15
CA ASP A 111 -2.30 -16.70 28.89
C ASP A 111 -3.57 -17.23 28.21
N ASP A 112 -4.35 -18.02 28.94
CA ASP A 112 -5.69 -18.46 28.48
C ASP A 112 -6.68 -17.29 28.35
N ASP A 113 -6.31 -16.08 28.85
CA ASP A 113 -7.16 -14.90 28.85
C ASP A 113 -7.10 -14.09 27.55
N VAL A 114 -6.10 -14.30 26.68
CA VAL A 114 -5.92 -13.55 25.42
C VAL A 114 -5.76 -14.49 24.23
N ASP A 115 -6.69 -14.42 23.31
CA ASP A 115 -6.57 -15.11 22.02
C ASP A 115 -5.57 -14.35 21.13
N PHE A 116 -4.26 -14.64 21.30
CA PHE A 116 -3.15 -14.03 20.57
C PHE A 116 -2.56 -15.04 19.59
N ARG A 117 -2.60 -14.74 18.30
CA ARG A 117 -2.17 -15.66 17.25
C ARG A 117 -1.28 -14.96 16.22
N VAL A 118 -0.22 -15.65 15.77
CA VAL A 118 0.70 -15.22 14.71
C VAL A 118 0.66 -16.24 13.58
N TYR A 119 0.40 -15.80 12.37
CA TYR A 119 0.26 -16.64 11.18
C TYR A 119 1.35 -16.36 10.16
N GLU A 120 2.04 -17.42 9.76
CA GLU A 120 3.10 -17.39 8.74
C GLU A 120 2.75 -18.28 7.53
N THR A 121 1.64 -19.01 7.61
CA THR A 121 1.11 -19.89 6.57
C THR A 121 -0.35 -19.60 6.31
N VAL A 122 -0.86 -20.03 5.15
CA VAL A 122 -2.29 -19.92 4.83
C VAL A 122 -3.08 -20.83 5.75
N GLU A 123 -4.06 -20.27 6.45
CA GLU A 123 -4.85 -21.00 7.42
C GLU A 123 -6.32 -20.55 7.44
N GLU A 124 -7.22 -21.51 7.67
CA GLU A 124 -8.61 -21.27 8.05
C GLU A 124 -8.71 -21.26 9.56
N ILE A 125 -9.24 -20.19 10.12
CA ILE A 125 -9.38 -20.06 11.56
C ILE A 125 -10.82 -19.77 11.95
N THR A 126 -11.13 -20.10 13.19
CA THR A 126 -12.40 -19.70 13.82
C THR A 126 -12.10 -18.92 15.08
N ILE A 127 -12.71 -17.74 15.18
CA ILE A 127 -12.67 -16.90 16.38
C ILE A 127 -14.09 -16.60 16.87
N TRP A 128 -14.24 -16.10 18.09
CA TRP A 128 -15.53 -15.70 18.68
C TRP A 128 -16.65 -16.74 18.53
N LYS A 129 -16.32 -18.02 18.65
CA LYS A 129 -17.17 -19.23 18.53
C LYS A 129 -17.37 -19.73 17.10
N ASP A 130 -17.71 -18.88 16.14
CA ASP A 130 -18.18 -19.30 14.82
C ASP A 130 -17.79 -18.39 13.68
N TYR A 131 -16.97 -17.35 13.94
CA TYR A 131 -16.43 -16.47 12.90
C TYR A 131 -15.33 -17.17 12.12
N LYS A 132 -15.60 -17.48 10.87
CA LYS A 132 -14.63 -18.14 9.97
C LYS A 132 -13.80 -17.08 9.23
N ILE A 133 -12.52 -17.14 9.40
CA ILE A 133 -11.57 -16.21 8.76
C ILE A 133 -10.58 -17.03 7.95
N LEU A 134 -10.30 -16.60 6.72
CA LEU A 134 -9.17 -17.05 5.94
C LEU A 134 -8.00 -16.08 6.16
N VAL A 135 -6.85 -16.60 6.53
CA VAL A 135 -5.61 -15.83 6.74
C VAL A 135 -4.63 -16.17 5.62
N LEU A 136 -4.17 -15.12 4.93
CA LEU A 136 -3.31 -15.19 3.75
C LEU A 136 -2.03 -14.38 3.96
N PRO A 137 -1.00 -14.89 4.68
CA PRO A 137 0.30 -14.24 4.79
C PRO A 137 1.01 -14.15 3.43
N ASP A 138 2.02 -13.29 3.31
CA ASP A 138 2.91 -13.33 2.15
C ASP A 138 3.82 -14.56 2.23
N VAL A 139 3.54 -15.53 1.38
CA VAL A 139 4.26 -16.80 1.31
C VAL A 139 4.78 -17.05 -0.10
N LYS A 140 5.77 -17.93 -0.22
CA LYS A 140 6.34 -18.28 -1.53
C LYS A 140 5.28 -18.96 -2.41
N VAL A 141 5.30 -18.65 -3.71
CA VAL A 141 4.36 -19.20 -4.72
C VAL A 141 4.22 -20.73 -4.62
N LYS A 142 5.30 -21.45 -4.34
CA LYS A 142 5.27 -22.92 -4.19
C LYS A 142 4.44 -23.40 -2.98
N GLU A 143 4.23 -22.57 -1.98
CA GLU A 143 3.46 -22.88 -0.76
C GLU A 143 1.96 -22.62 -0.98
N LEU A 144 1.60 -21.98 -2.08
CA LEU A 144 0.21 -21.66 -2.46
C LEU A 144 -0.42 -22.63 -3.45
N LYS A 145 0.16 -23.83 -3.63
CA LYS A 145 -0.35 -24.81 -4.59
C LYS A 145 -1.83 -25.19 -4.41
N HIS A 146 -2.37 -25.01 -3.22
CA HIS A 146 -3.74 -25.33 -2.84
C HIS A 146 -4.56 -24.10 -2.47
N ILE A 147 -4.13 -22.90 -2.87
CA ILE A 147 -4.87 -21.66 -2.51
C ILE A 147 -6.29 -21.68 -3.07
N ASP A 148 -6.49 -22.24 -4.24
CA ASP A 148 -7.82 -22.33 -4.87
C ASP A 148 -8.78 -23.18 -4.04
N ASP A 149 -8.33 -24.26 -3.37
CA ASP A 149 -9.14 -25.08 -2.47
C ASP A 149 -9.69 -24.28 -1.29
N PHE A 150 -8.93 -23.27 -0.81
CA PHE A 150 -9.40 -22.33 0.19
C PHE A 150 -10.38 -21.33 -0.39
N LEU A 151 -10.11 -20.80 -1.58
CA LEU A 151 -10.94 -19.77 -2.20
C LEU A 151 -12.28 -20.30 -2.77
N GLU A 152 -12.47 -21.62 -2.86
CA GLU A 152 -13.77 -22.24 -3.16
C GLU A 152 -14.73 -22.24 -1.97
N LYS A 153 -14.23 -21.99 -0.75
CA LYS A 153 -15.05 -21.95 0.46
C LYS A 153 -15.59 -20.55 0.75
N ARG A 154 -16.36 -20.41 1.84
CA ARG A 154 -16.94 -19.15 2.28
C ARG A 154 -16.45 -18.78 3.68
N TYR A 155 -16.03 -17.52 3.81
CA TYR A 155 -15.52 -16.95 5.05
C TYR A 155 -16.30 -15.70 5.45
N ASP A 156 -16.35 -15.42 6.74
CA ASP A 156 -16.94 -14.20 7.26
C ASP A 156 -16.01 -13.00 7.07
N MET A 157 -14.71 -13.25 6.90
CA MET A 157 -13.68 -12.26 6.62
C MET A 157 -12.47 -12.94 5.98
N ILE A 158 -11.73 -12.18 5.17
CA ILE A 158 -10.41 -12.60 4.70
C ILE A 158 -9.40 -11.55 5.14
N LEU A 159 -8.30 -11.99 5.72
CA LEU A 159 -7.19 -11.16 6.15
C LEU A 159 -5.95 -11.56 5.35
N GLY A 160 -5.22 -10.62 4.79
CA GLY A 160 -4.07 -10.97 3.99
C GLY A 160 -3.00 -9.90 3.89
N HIS A 161 -1.88 -10.31 3.30
CA HIS A 161 -0.78 -9.45 2.90
C HIS A 161 -0.29 -9.87 1.51
N GLY A 162 -0.26 -8.95 0.54
CA GLY A 162 0.20 -9.24 -0.81
C GLY A 162 -0.57 -8.51 -1.90
N THR A 163 -0.25 -8.84 -3.14
CA THR A 163 -0.76 -8.17 -4.35
C THR A 163 -1.98 -8.88 -4.92
N ILE A 164 -2.93 -8.12 -5.45
CA ILE A 164 -4.08 -8.61 -6.23
C ILE A 164 -3.93 -8.24 -7.70
N ASP A 165 -4.56 -9.01 -8.59
CA ASP A 165 -4.45 -8.87 -10.04
C ASP A 165 -4.98 -7.54 -10.58
N SER A 166 -6.04 -7.01 -10.00
CA SER A 166 -6.61 -5.70 -10.37
C SER A 166 -5.68 -4.52 -10.07
N MET A 167 -4.58 -4.74 -9.32
CA MET A 167 -3.58 -3.73 -8.98
C MET A 167 -2.30 -3.80 -9.81
N ARG A 168 -2.17 -4.75 -10.74
CA ARG A 168 -0.97 -4.91 -11.58
C ARG A 168 -0.58 -3.65 -12.35
N PHE A 169 -1.56 -2.83 -12.73
CA PHE A 169 -1.29 -1.59 -13.47
C PHE A 169 -0.48 -0.55 -12.68
N PHE A 170 -0.49 -0.61 -11.34
CA PHE A 170 0.25 0.31 -10.48
C PHE A 170 1.66 -0.18 -10.13
N ILE A 171 1.96 -1.48 -10.36
CA ILE A 171 3.24 -2.11 -9.98
C ILE A 171 4.27 -2.05 -11.11
N GLN A 172 3.89 -1.71 -12.34
CA GLN A 172 4.76 -1.72 -13.51
C GLN A 172 5.94 -0.72 -13.48
N GLU A 173 6.04 0.17 -12.50
CA GLU A 173 7.20 1.07 -12.37
C GLU A 173 8.40 0.43 -11.63
N SER A 174 8.29 -0.78 -11.11
CA SER A 174 9.39 -1.51 -10.45
C SER A 174 9.87 -2.75 -11.21
N GLU A 175 9.76 -2.77 -12.54
CA GLU A 175 9.98 -3.93 -13.42
C GLU A 175 11.39 -4.56 -13.41
N ASN A 176 12.30 -4.12 -12.58
CA ASN A 176 13.65 -4.72 -12.49
C ASN A 176 13.80 -5.83 -11.45
N GLN A 177 12.75 -6.26 -10.78
CA GLN A 177 12.77 -7.48 -9.97
C GLN A 177 11.70 -8.46 -10.50
N PRO A 178 12.10 -9.68 -10.93
CA PRO A 178 11.13 -10.74 -11.17
C PRO A 178 10.47 -11.07 -9.83
N THR A 179 9.35 -10.46 -9.55
CA THR A 179 8.59 -10.70 -8.32
C THR A 179 8.08 -12.14 -8.35
N LYS A 180 8.74 -13.02 -7.61
CA LYS A 180 8.26 -14.36 -7.29
C LYS A 180 7.09 -14.31 -6.31
N THR A 181 6.41 -13.18 -6.20
CA THR A 181 5.29 -12.95 -5.30
C THR A 181 4.01 -13.43 -5.95
N TYR A 182 3.18 -14.10 -5.19
CA TYR A 182 1.88 -14.55 -5.68
C TYR A 182 0.93 -13.35 -5.85
N VAL A 183 0.17 -13.37 -6.94
CA VAL A 183 -0.86 -12.36 -7.21
C VAL A 183 -2.22 -13.03 -7.08
N TYR A 184 -3.00 -12.58 -6.11
CA TYR A 184 -4.33 -13.12 -5.83
C TYR A 184 -5.35 -12.66 -6.88
N ASP A 185 -6.24 -13.57 -7.29
CA ASP A 185 -7.41 -13.25 -8.11
C ASP A 185 -8.44 -12.49 -7.26
N THR A 186 -8.68 -11.23 -7.61
CA THR A 186 -9.60 -10.36 -6.88
C THR A 186 -11.03 -10.89 -6.86
N ASN A 187 -11.50 -11.47 -7.98
CA ASN A 187 -12.86 -12.00 -8.08
C ASN A 187 -13.04 -13.24 -7.20
N LYS A 188 -12.04 -14.14 -7.17
CA LYS A 188 -12.07 -15.31 -6.28
C LYS A 188 -12.09 -14.88 -4.81
N LEU A 189 -11.27 -13.91 -4.42
CA LEU A 189 -11.29 -13.35 -3.06
C LEU A 189 -12.66 -12.78 -2.70
N ILE A 190 -13.23 -11.95 -3.58
CA ILE A 190 -14.55 -11.34 -3.37
C ILE A 190 -15.63 -12.42 -3.26
N GLN A 191 -15.57 -13.46 -4.09
CA GLN A 191 -16.52 -14.56 -4.02
C GLN A 191 -16.34 -15.40 -2.74
N ALA A 192 -15.13 -15.63 -2.27
CA ALA A 192 -14.85 -16.42 -1.08
C ALA A 192 -15.25 -15.73 0.23
N SER A 193 -15.44 -14.40 0.25
CA SER A 193 -15.81 -13.68 1.47
C SER A 193 -17.28 -13.28 1.50
N ASN A 194 -17.93 -13.42 2.64
CA ASN A 194 -19.23 -12.83 2.94
C ASN A 194 -19.09 -11.41 3.50
N GLY A 195 -18.05 -11.13 4.27
CA GLY A 195 -17.74 -9.85 4.89
C GLY A 195 -16.55 -9.12 4.24
N PRO A 196 -15.88 -8.22 4.98
CA PRO A 196 -14.78 -7.44 4.46
C PRO A 196 -13.54 -8.30 4.22
N ILE A 197 -12.74 -7.89 3.24
CA ILE A 197 -11.42 -8.41 2.94
C ILE A 197 -10.43 -7.30 3.26
N LEU A 198 -9.48 -7.56 4.17
CA LEU A 198 -8.51 -6.56 4.64
C LEU A 198 -7.09 -7.02 4.32
N PHE A 199 -6.36 -6.22 3.57
CA PHE A 199 -4.99 -6.52 3.13
C PHE A 199 -4.01 -5.41 3.49
N GLY A 200 -2.75 -5.78 3.81
CA GLY A 200 -1.57 -4.93 3.77
C GLY A 200 -0.81 -5.09 2.45
N HIS A 201 0.39 -4.54 2.36
CA HIS A 201 1.34 -4.57 1.27
C HIS A 201 1.33 -3.34 0.34
N ILE A 202 0.16 -2.84 -0.04
CA ILE A 202 0.09 -1.62 -0.85
C ILE A 202 0.05 -0.40 0.07
N HIS A 203 1.04 0.47 -0.08
CA HIS A 203 1.22 1.64 0.79
C HIS A 203 0.25 2.78 0.45
N GLN A 204 -1.00 2.41 0.20
CA GLN A 204 -2.08 3.35 -0.04
C GLN A 204 -3.40 2.78 0.46
N TYR A 205 -4.15 3.56 1.26
CA TYR A 205 -5.52 3.19 1.59
C TYR A 205 -6.40 3.23 0.34
N GLN A 206 -7.05 2.12 0.03
CA GLN A 206 -7.97 2.04 -1.11
C GLN A 206 -8.91 0.85 -0.97
N HIS A 207 -10.01 0.86 -1.72
CA HIS A 207 -10.97 -0.23 -1.68
C HIS A 207 -11.56 -0.53 -3.06
N ILE A 208 -11.99 -1.79 -3.25
CA ILE A 208 -12.65 -2.28 -4.45
C ILE A 208 -14.03 -2.82 -4.04
N ALA A 209 -15.06 -2.37 -4.75
CA ALA A 209 -16.46 -2.80 -4.57
C ALA A 209 -16.96 -2.71 -3.11
N ASN A 210 -16.41 -1.80 -2.30
CA ASN A 210 -16.70 -1.69 -0.85
C ASN A 210 -16.58 -3.01 -0.09
N LYS A 211 -15.73 -3.93 -0.56
CA LYS A 211 -15.54 -5.26 0.01
C LYS A 211 -14.09 -5.61 0.25
N PHE A 212 -13.22 -5.33 -0.69
CA PHE A 212 -11.77 -5.47 -0.55
C PHE A 212 -11.17 -4.12 -0.16
N TYR A 213 -10.32 -4.11 0.88
CA TYR A 213 -9.65 -2.92 1.40
C TYR A 213 -8.15 -3.19 1.57
N TYR A 214 -7.32 -2.40 0.92
CA TYR A 214 -5.96 -2.19 1.38
C TYR A 214 -5.98 -1.19 2.53
N VAL A 215 -5.45 -1.59 3.67
CA VAL A 215 -5.44 -0.77 4.90
C VAL A 215 -4.48 0.42 4.75
N GLY A 216 -3.45 0.25 3.91
CA GLY A 216 -2.39 1.23 3.74
C GLY A 216 -1.41 1.27 4.91
N PRO A 217 -0.32 2.04 4.80
CA PRO A 217 0.70 2.13 5.83
C PRO A 217 0.21 2.97 7.00
N PHE A 218 0.73 2.69 8.21
CA PHE A 218 0.42 3.52 9.38
C PHE A 218 1.04 4.92 9.30
N THR A 219 2.18 5.04 8.63
CA THR A 219 2.87 6.32 8.38
C THR A 219 3.41 6.33 6.96
N MET A 220 3.55 7.50 6.36
CA MET A 220 4.05 7.64 5.00
C MET A 220 5.46 7.06 4.87
N LEU A 221 5.63 6.12 3.94
CA LEU A 221 6.88 5.41 3.72
C LEU A 221 7.54 5.79 2.40
N GLU A 222 6.74 6.12 1.39
CA GLU A 222 7.19 6.38 0.04
C GLU A 222 6.30 7.39 -0.69
N ARG A 223 6.75 7.77 -1.88
CA ARG A 223 6.07 8.72 -2.75
C ARG A 223 4.67 8.24 -3.16
N GLY A 224 3.72 9.15 -3.19
CA GLY A 224 2.37 8.90 -3.72
C GLY A 224 1.42 8.22 -2.74
N GLY A 225 1.90 7.86 -1.55
CA GLY A 225 1.02 7.43 -0.48
C GLY A 225 0.17 8.60 0.00
N VAL A 226 -1.11 8.38 0.25
CA VAL A 226 -2.03 9.35 0.85
C VAL A 226 -2.74 8.68 2.01
N ASP A 227 -3.13 9.48 3.01
CA ASP A 227 -3.98 9.04 4.11
C ASP A 227 -3.43 7.83 4.88
N ALA A 228 -2.16 7.91 5.31
CA ALA A 228 -1.58 6.88 6.18
C ALA A 228 -2.36 6.76 7.49
N GLY A 229 -2.55 5.53 8.00
CA GLY A 229 -3.32 5.31 9.21
C GLY A 229 -3.66 3.85 9.48
N PHE A 230 -4.89 3.59 9.88
CA PHE A 230 -5.42 2.26 10.13
C PHE A 230 -6.94 2.24 9.94
N VAL A 231 -7.55 1.07 9.89
CA VAL A 231 -9.01 0.97 9.73
C VAL A 231 -9.68 0.42 10.98
N VAL A 232 -10.92 0.86 11.21
CA VAL A 232 -11.83 0.26 12.18
C VAL A 232 -13.02 -0.33 11.45
N VAL A 233 -13.31 -1.58 11.74
CA VAL A 233 -14.38 -2.34 11.10
C VAL A 233 -15.45 -2.69 12.15
N GLY A 234 -16.67 -2.31 11.88
CA GLY A 234 -17.85 -2.75 12.63
C GLY A 234 -18.64 -3.78 11.83
N ILE A 235 -18.82 -4.99 12.35
CA ILE A 235 -19.53 -6.08 11.68
C ILE A 235 -20.73 -6.51 12.51
N TYR A 236 -21.91 -6.66 11.90
CA TYR A 236 -23.08 -7.14 12.59
C TYR A 236 -23.04 -8.66 12.81
N ASP A 237 -23.23 -9.10 14.05
CA ASP A 237 -23.15 -10.53 14.43
C ASP A 237 -24.21 -11.39 13.73
N LYS A 238 -25.41 -10.85 13.55
CA LYS A 238 -26.56 -11.58 12.94
C LYS A 238 -26.51 -11.60 11.41
N ASP A 239 -25.83 -10.65 10.80
CA ASP A 239 -25.71 -10.53 9.36
C ASP A 239 -24.31 -9.99 9.02
N ARG A 240 -23.35 -10.88 8.88
CA ARG A 240 -21.93 -10.58 8.67
C ARG A 240 -21.64 -9.97 7.31
N THR A 241 -22.64 -9.97 6.42
CA THR A 241 -22.56 -9.21 5.15
C THR A 241 -22.76 -7.72 5.37
N LYS A 242 -23.29 -7.32 6.53
CA LYS A 242 -23.43 -5.91 6.93
C LYS A 242 -22.30 -5.47 7.81
N TYR A 243 -21.47 -4.61 7.27
CA TYR A 243 -20.33 -4.03 7.97
C TYR A 243 -20.09 -2.59 7.54
N LYS A 244 -19.31 -1.88 8.32
CA LYS A 244 -18.81 -0.55 8.02
C LYS A 244 -17.30 -0.54 8.24
N VAL A 245 -16.56 0.02 7.31
CA VAL A 245 -15.12 0.25 7.42
C VAL A 245 -14.91 1.75 7.51
N GLU A 246 -14.17 2.19 8.52
CA GLU A 246 -13.79 3.58 8.74
C GLU A 246 -12.27 3.67 8.74
N HIS A 247 -11.72 4.58 7.96
CA HIS A 247 -10.28 4.85 7.93
C HIS A 247 -9.94 5.96 8.94
N TYR A 248 -9.01 5.66 9.82
CA TYR A 248 -8.50 6.58 10.85
C TYR A 248 -7.12 7.07 10.40
N ILE A 249 -7.06 8.31 9.95
CA ILE A 249 -5.83 8.92 9.46
C ILE A 249 -4.89 9.21 10.62
N ASN A 250 -3.59 8.96 10.43
CA ASN A 250 -2.52 9.41 11.30
C ASN A 250 -2.09 10.84 10.89
N PRO A 251 -2.57 11.90 11.57
CA PRO A 251 -2.28 13.27 11.16
C PRO A 251 -0.83 13.69 11.41
N ASP A 252 -0.08 12.91 12.22
CA ASP A 252 1.35 13.13 12.44
C ASP A 252 2.21 12.33 11.43
N SER A 253 1.58 11.65 10.45
CA SER A 253 2.31 11.04 9.34
C SER A 253 3.04 12.09 8.53
N ALA A 254 4.24 11.76 8.05
CA ALA A 254 4.98 12.61 7.15
C ALA A 254 4.23 12.82 5.83
N ASN A 255 4.34 14.00 5.24
CA ASN A 255 4.00 14.22 3.85
C ASN A 255 5.23 13.92 2.98
N TYR A 256 4.99 13.64 1.71
CA TYR A 256 6.06 13.45 0.74
C TYR A 256 5.97 14.52 -0.35
N TYR A 257 7.04 15.29 -0.49
CA TYR A 257 7.18 16.29 -1.53
C TYR A 257 8.25 15.85 -2.53
N GLU A 258 7.99 16.02 -3.80
CA GLU A 258 9.01 15.84 -4.83
C GLU A 258 9.02 17.06 -5.76
N PHE A 259 10.17 17.69 -5.85
CA PHE A 259 10.45 18.75 -6.79
C PHE A 259 11.37 18.19 -7.88
N THR A 260 10.90 18.22 -9.13
CA THR A 260 11.71 17.83 -10.27
C THR A 260 12.16 19.08 -11.00
N ILE A 261 13.45 19.39 -10.92
CA ILE A 261 14.07 20.51 -11.61
C ILE A 261 14.73 19.95 -12.87
N THR A 262 14.12 20.27 -14.01
CA THR A 262 14.62 19.87 -15.32
C THR A 262 15.66 20.87 -15.84
N LYS A 263 16.38 20.48 -16.90
CA LYS A 263 17.28 21.35 -17.64
C LYS A 263 16.57 22.64 -18.10
N ASP A 264 15.34 22.51 -18.59
CA ASP A 264 14.58 23.65 -19.09
C ASP A 264 14.26 24.66 -17.98
N ILE A 265 13.91 24.16 -16.78
CA ILE A 265 13.71 25.00 -15.60
C ILE A 265 15.01 25.73 -15.21
N LEU A 266 16.15 25.01 -15.15
CA LEU A 266 17.44 25.62 -14.83
C LEU A 266 17.89 26.68 -15.84
N ASN A 267 17.50 26.54 -17.12
CA ASN A 267 17.82 27.49 -18.15
C ASN A 267 16.85 28.69 -18.20
N SER A 268 15.61 28.51 -17.82
CA SER A 268 14.55 29.52 -17.97
C SER A 268 14.36 30.40 -16.73
N TYR A 269 14.75 29.94 -15.54
CA TYR A 269 14.51 30.64 -14.28
C TYR A 269 15.82 30.88 -13.54
N ASP A 270 15.87 31.95 -12.75
CA ASP A 270 16.95 32.17 -11.81
C ASP A 270 16.84 31.24 -10.60
N VAL A 271 17.99 30.99 -9.94
CA VAL A 271 18.03 30.02 -8.85
C VAL A 271 17.18 30.47 -7.65
N GLU A 272 17.12 31.78 -7.42
CA GLU A 272 16.30 32.42 -6.39
C GLU A 272 14.82 32.18 -6.65
N GLU A 273 14.35 32.32 -7.89
CA GLU A 273 12.95 32.06 -8.27
C GLU A 273 12.58 30.58 -8.03
N ILE A 274 13.50 29.67 -8.35
CA ILE A 274 13.29 28.22 -8.08
C ILE A 274 13.21 27.94 -6.58
N MET A 275 14.08 28.56 -5.77
CA MET A 275 14.08 28.44 -4.33
C MET A 275 12.80 29.00 -3.71
N ASP A 276 12.34 30.16 -4.15
CA ASP A 276 11.12 30.80 -3.66
C ASP A 276 9.90 29.92 -3.88
N VAL A 277 9.78 29.26 -5.06
CA VAL A 277 8.69 28.33 -5.34
C VAL A 277 8.76 27.09 -4.42
N ILE A 278 9.94 26.53 -4.18
CA ILE A 278 10.13 25.40 -3.28
C ILE A 278 9.77 25.81 -1.85
N ASP A 279 10.30 26.92 -1.36
CA ASP A 279 10.09 27.39 0.00
C ASP A 279 8.61 27.76 0.25
N ASP A 280 7.91 28.34 -0.75
CA ASP A 280 6.46 28.61 -0.66
C ASP A 280 5.63 27.33 -0.52
N VAL A 281 5.88 26.32 -1.35
CA VAL A 281 5.20 25.02 -1.25
C VAL A 281 5.49 24.33 0.10
N LEU A 282 6.66 24.56 0.67
CA LEU A 282 7.07 24.00 1.95
C LEU A 282 6.72 24.84 3.17
N SER A 283 6.04 25.98 2.99
CA SER A 283 5.69 26.89 4.08
C SER A 283 4.91 26.21 5.22
N ASP A 284 4.03 25.26 4.88
CA ASP A 284 3.22 24.47 5.82
C ASP A 284 3.79 23.07 6.10
N SER A 285 5.04 22.79 5.65
CA SER A 285 5.64 21.47 5.84
C SER A 285 6.03 21.22 7.30
N LYS A 286 5.96 19.94 7.70
CA LYS A 286 6.28 19.48 9.05
C LYS A 286 7.78 19.09 9.15
N ASP A 287 8.31 19.09 10.36
CA ASP A 287 9.70 18.69 10.64
C ASP A 287 10.04 17.25 10.22
N ASN A 288 9.04 16.39 10.12
CA ASN A 288 9.19 14.99 9.73
C ASN A 288 8.81 14.71 8.27
N ASP A 289 8.47 15.73 7.48
CA ASP A 289 8.13 15.56 6.08
C ASP A 289 9.34 15.09 5.27
N LEU A 290 9.08 14.37 4.19
CA LEU A 290 10.09 13.81 3.30
C LEU A 290 10.10 14.59 1.99
N ILE A 291 11.24 15.16 1.65
CA ILE A 291 11.37 16.03 0.47
C ILE A 291 12.45 15.45 -0.44
N THR A 292 12.09 15.18 -1.68
CA THR A 292 13.06 14.78 -2.71
C THR A 292 13.21 15.90 -3.72
N LEU A 293 14.42 16.41 -3.82
CA LEU A 293 14.81 17.35 -4.86
C LEU A 293 15.53 16.58 -5.97
N ARG A 294 14.84 16.34 -7.08
CA ARG A 294 15.37 15.62 -8.24
C ARG A 294 15.86 16.62 -9.28
N ILE A 295 17.17 16.68 -9.49
CA ILE A 295 17.79 17.59 -10.44
C ILE A 295 18.27 16.81 -11.65
N THR A 296 17.70 17.11 -12.82
CA THR A 296 18.13 16.56 -14.09
C THR A 296 18.99 17.60 -14.81
N ARG A 297 20.25 17.29 -15.05
CA ARG A 297 21.20 18.19 -15.72
C ARG A 297 21.73 17.58 -17.02
N ASP A 298 22.19 18.46 -17.87
CA ASP A 298 23.01 18.16 -19.05
C ASP A 298 24.48 18.07 -18.65
N ASP A 299 25.31 17.44 -19.48
CA ASP A 299 26.77 17.43 -19.31
C ASP A 299 27.43 18.83 -19.48
N GLN A 300 26.65 19.83 -19.88
CA GLN A 300 27.15 21.20 -20.07
C GLN A 300 27.28 21.97 -18.75
N LEU A 301 28.39 22.67 -18.60
CA LEU A 301 28.79 23.42 -17.40
C LEU A 301 27.87 24.58 -17.02
N SER A 302 26.98 25.07 -17.92
CA SER A 302 26.20 26.30 -17.74
C SER A 302 25.20 26.30 -16.60
N SER A 303 24.78 25.13 -16.10
CA SER A 303 23.87 25.02 -14.97
C SER A 303 24.51 24.53 -13.67
N ALA A 304 25.83 24.28 -13.69
CA ALA A 304 26.55 23.70 -12.55
C ALA A 304 26.49 24.60 -11.30
N ASP A 305 26.60 25.90 -11.48
CA ASP A 305 26.57 26.87 -10.39
C ASP A 305 25.16 26.95 -9.75
N LYS A 306 24.10 26.94 -10.54
CA LYS A 306 22.71 26.92 -10.05
C LYS A 306 22.44 25.65 -9.23
N VAL A 307 22.89 24.50 -9.72
CA VAL A 307 22.78 23.21 -9.00
C VAL A 307 23.53 23.24 -7.69
N ALA A 308 24.75 23.79 -7.68
CA ALA A 308 25.56 23.91 -6.46
C ALA A 308 24.90 24.81 -5.40
N LEU A 309 24.25 25.90 -5.82
CA LEU A 309 23.50 26.79 -4.93
C LEU A 309 22.28 26.08 -4.32
N LEU A 310 21.47 25.39 -5.13
CA LEU A 310 20.34 24.59 -4.65
C LEU A 310 20.77 23.52 -3.66
N GLU A 311 21.86 22.81 -3.94
CA GLU A 311 22.43 21.83 -3.01
C GLU A 311 22.88 22.48 -1.70
N THR A 312 23.56 23.61 -1.78
CA THR A 312 24.06 24.33 -0.59
C THR A 312 22.91 24.80 0.30
N ARG A 313 21.82 25.26 -0.31
CA ARG A 313 20.62 25.71 0.39
C ARG A 313 19.95 24.56 1.15
N TYR A 314 19.65 23.45 0.46
CA TYR A 314 18.80 22.39 0.99
C TYR A 314 19.54 21.21 1.66
N ARG A 315 20.85 21.05 1.44
CA ARG A 315 21.64 19.95 2.06
C ARG A 315 21.66 19.98 3.59
N LYS A 316 21.47 21.15 4.19
CA LYS A 316 21.47 21.31 5.66
C LYS A 316 20.17 20.85 6.32
N ASP A 317 19.09 20.80 5.57
CA ASP A 317 17.81 20.32 6.06
C ASP A 317 17.71 18.80 5.87
N GLN A 318 17.65 18.07 7.00
CA GLN A 318 17.64 16.60 7.01
C GLN A 318 16.41 15.99 6.32
N ARG A 319 15.35 16.76 6.08
CA ARG A 319 14.16 16.32 5.35
C ARG A 319 14.46 16.10 3.86
N PHE A 320 15.50 16.74 3.32
CA PHE A 320 15.82 16.72 1.91
C PHE A 320 16.71 15.53 1.50
N SER A 321 16.28 14.86 0.45
CA SER A 321 17.09 13.92 -0.33
C SER A 321 17.33 14.51 -1.72
N ILE A 322 18.58 14.81 -2.06
CA ILE A 322 18.94 15.41 -3.35
C ILE A 322 19.43 14.30 -4.29
N VAL A 323 18.70 14.10 -5.38
CA VAL A 323 19.00 13.10 -6.42
C VAL A 323 19.39 13.83 -7.70
N LYS A 324 20.62 13.59 -8.17
CA LYS A 324 21.10 14.13 -9.45
C LYS A 324 21.08 13.04 -10.50
N LYS A 325 20.46 13.31 -11.64
CA LYS A 325 20.45 12.41 -12.79
C LYS A 325 21.02 13.15 -14.00
N ILE A 326 21.98 12.53 -14.68
CA ILE A 326 22.42 12.97 -16.00
C ILE A 326 21.56 12.18 -16.99
N LYS A 327 20.77 12.86 -17.81
CA LYS A 327 20.00 12.20 -18.87
C LYS A 327 20.90 11.95 -20.05
N THR A 328 20.88 10.71 -20.55
CA THR A 328 21.41 10.37 -21.86
C THR A 328 20.39 10.67 -22.94
N ASN A 329 20.83 10.96 -24.17
CA ASN A 329 19.92 11.21 -25.31
C ASN A 329 18.94 10.06 -25.55
N GLU A 330 19.31 8.81 -25.25
CA GLU A 330 18.44 7.64 -25.38
C GLU A 330 17.30 7.65 -24.35
N GLU A 331 17.57 8.07 -23.11
CA GLU A 331 16.55 8.20 -22.08
C GLU A 331 15.54 9.32 -22.38
N GLU A 332 15.98 10.45 -22.98
CA GLU A 332 15.06 11.53 -23.41
C GLU A 332 14.11 11.05 -24.52
N VAL A 333 14.60 10.26 -25.47
CA VAL A 333 13.76 9.70 -26.53
C VAL A 333 12.75 8.72 -25.95
N CYS A 334 13.16 7.86 -25.03
CA CYS A 334 12.30 6.90 -24.37
C CYS A 334 11.21 7.58 -23.50
N GLU A 335 11.56 8.62 -22.75
CA GLU A 335 10.58 9.38 -21.94
C GLU A 335 9.56 10.12 -22.81
N LYS A 336 9.99 10.76 -23.91
CA LYS A 336 9.08 11.39 -24.89
C LYS A 336 8.12 10.38 -25.49
N GLN A 337 8.59 9.19 -25.86
CA GLN A 337 7.74 8.10 -26.35
C GLN A 337 6.74 7.61 -25.29
N ASN A 338 7.18 7.49 -24.04
CA ASN A 338 6.31 7.10 -22.94
C ASN A 338 5.28 8.19 -22.59
N GLN A 339 5.65 9.46 -22.70
CA GLN A 339 4.71 10.57 -22.48
C GLN A 339 3.64 10.62 -23.56
N VAL A 340 4.03 10.47 -24.83
CA VAL A 340 3.08 10.33 -25.96
C VAL A 340 2.16 9.14 -25.76
N ARG A 341 2.68 8.00 -25.27
CA ARG A 341 1.85 6.84 -24.91
C ARG A 341 0.89 7.14 -23.76
N LYS A 342 1.34 7.79 -22.68
CA LYS A 342 0.47 8.18 -21.55
C LYS A 342 -0.66 9.12 -21.99
N GLU A 343 -0.37 10.09 -22.85
CA GLU A 343 -1.37 10.99 -23.41
C GLU A 343 -2.34 10.24 -24.35
N LYS A 344 -1.81 9.38 -25.23
CA LYS A 344 -2.60 8.56 -26.15
C LYS A 344 -3.58 7.64 -25.42
N TYR A 345 -3.19 7.08 -24.27
CA TYR A 345 -3.99 6.12 -23.49
C TYR A 345 -4.59 6.70 -22.20
N SER A 346 -4.63 8.05 -22.08
CA SER A 346 -5.20 8.72 -20.90
C SER A 346 -6.66 8.32 -20.62
N TYR A 347 -7.40 7.94 -21.65
CA TYR A 347 -8.78 7.47 -21.52
C TYR A 347 -8.95 6.15 -20.74
N ILE A 348 -7.88 5.34 -20.61
CA ILE A 348 -7.91 4.10 -19.81
C ILE A 348 -8.17 4.43 -18.33
N MET A 349 -7.83 5.65 -17.90
CA MET A 349 -8.08 6.13 -16.55
C MET A 349 -9.46 6.79 -16.38
N ASP A 350 -10.28 6.83 -17.42
CA ASP A 350 -11.63 7.40 -17.33
C ASP A 350 -12.58 6.40 -16.65
N SER A 351 -12.92 6.68 -15.41
CA SER A 351 -13.82 5.86 -14.58
C SER A 351 -15.27 5.78 -15.11
N ASN A 352 -15.62 6.63 -16.09
CA ASN A 352 -16.96 6.66 -16.68
C ASN A 352 -17.11 5.74 -17.89
N MET A 353 -16.01 5.19 -18.42
CA MET A 353 -16.07 4.27 -19.54
C MET A 353 -16.25 2.82 -19.08
N SER A 354 -17.08 2.07 -19.82
CA SER A 354 -17.19 0.62 -19.61
C SER A 354 -15.91 -0.09 -20.06
N MET A 355 -15.63 -1.27 -19.52
CA MET A 355 -14.48 -2.08 -19.92
C MET A 355 -14.53 -2.44 -21.42
N SER A 356 -15.70 -2.72 -21.97
CA SER A 356 -15.91 -3.01 -23.38
C SER A 356 -15.59 -1.80 -24.26
N SER A 357 -16.04 -0.59 -23.87
CA SER A 357 -15.73 0.65 -24.59
C SER A 357 -14.23 0.99 -24.53
N LEU A 358 -13.58 0.72 -23.40
CA LEU A 358 -12.13 0.87 -23.25
C LEU A 358 -11.35 -0.07 -24.19
N LEU A 359 -11.75 -1.35 -24.24
CA LEU A 359 -11.13 -2.34 -25.11
C LEU A 359 -11.36 -2.03 -26.59
N TYR A 360 -12.56 -1.56 -26.96
CA TYR A 360 -12.86 -1.16 -28.32
C TYR A 360 -12.02 0.05 -28.77
N LYS A 361 -11.86 1.04 -27.91
CA LYS A 361 -11.03 2.21 -28.17
C LYS A 361 -9.56 1.84 -28.32
N TYR A 362 -9.05 0.95 -27.46
CA TYR A 362 -7.71 0.39 -27.60
C TYR A 362 -7.52 -0.36 -28.93
N TYR A 363 -8.54 -1.15 -29.34
CA TYR A 363 -8.54 -1.82 -30.63
C TYR A 363 -8.40 -0.82 -31.79
N LEU A 364 -9.18 0.26 -31.77
CA LEU A 364 -9.14 1.29 -32.81
C LEU A 364 -7.77 2.00 -32.85
N ASP A 365 -7.25 2.38 -31.70
CA ASP A 365 -6.07 3.21 -31.59
C ASP A 365 -4.76 2.45 -31.82
N ASP A 366 -4.69 1.19 -31.46
CA ASP A 366 -3.43 0.43 -31.46
C ASP A 366 -3.45 -0.79 -32.38
N VAL A 367 -4.51 -1.56 -32.38
CA VAL A 367 -4.57 -2.78 -33.20
C VAL A 367 -4.90 -2.44 -34.66
N LYS A 368 -6.00 -1.73 -34.89
CA LYS A 368 -6.44 -1.37 -36.24
C LYS A 368 -5.45 -0.45 -36.94
N SER A 369 -4.90 0.55 -36.24
CA SER A 369 -3.94 1.51 -36.80
C SER A 369 -2.57 0.91 -37.17
N ASN A 370 -2.20 -0.22 -36.55
CA ASN A 370 -0.91 -0.89 -36.77
C ASN A 370 -1.03 -2.15 -37.66
N LEU A 371 -2.23 -2.49 -38.17
CA LEU A 371 -2.40 -3.59 -39.10
C LEU A 371 -1.75 -3.23 -40.42
N PRO A 372 -0.89 -4.09 -41.00
CA PRO A 372 -0.28 -3.85 -42.32
C PRO A 372 -1.34 -3.77 -43.42
N ASP A 373 -1.18 -2.84 -44.38
CA ASP A 373 -2.07 -2.66 -45.54
C ASP A 373 -2.32 -3.94 -46.37
N LYS A 374 -1.47 -4.95 -46.22
CA LYS A 374 -1.58 -6.23 -46.94
C LYS A 374 -2.78 -7.09 -46.54
N TYR A 375 -3.51 -6.75 -45.48
CA TYR A 375 -4.72 -7.51 -45.04
C TYR A 375 -6.03 -7.01 -45.65
N GLY A 376 -5.96 -6.07 -46.64
CA GLY A 376 -7.14 -5.56 -47.34
C GLY A 376 -8.16 -4.91 -46.44
N ASN A 377 -9.24 -4.39 -46.99
CA ASN A 377 -10.30 -3.75 -46.24
C ASN A 377 -10.77 -4.61 -45.05
N VAL A 378 -10.16 -4.37 -43.87
CA VAL A 378 -10.66 -4.92 -42.63
C VAL A 378 -12.03 -4.30 -42.43
N CYS A 379 -13.09 -5.10 -42.40
CA CYS A 379 -14.44 -4.65 -42.14
C CYS A 379 -14.42 -3.71 -40.93
N GLU A 380 -15.09 -2.56 -41.06
CA GLU A 380 -15.30 -1.68 -39.94
C GLU A 380 -16.11 -2.44 -38.88
N ILE A 381 -15.44 -2.92 -37.86
CA ILE A 381 -16.09 -3.55 -36.71
C ILE A 381 -16.64 -2.41 -35.88
N THR A 382 -17.95 -2.38 -35.66
CA THR A 382 -18.59 -1.44 -34.75
C THR A 382 -18.31 -1.83 -33.30
N GLU A 383 -18.54 -0.91 -32.36
CA GLU A 383 -18.42 -1.21 -30.92
C GLU A 383 -19.34 -2.37 -30.52
N ASP A 384 -20.58 -2.39 -31.05
CA ASP A 384 -21.56 -3.46 -30.76
C ASP A 384 -21.09 -4.82 -31.28
N ASP A 385 -20.51 -4.88 -32.50
CA ASP A 385 -19.93 -6.11 -33.05
C ASP A 385 -18.74 -6.59 -32.23
N PHE A 386 -17.88 -5.68 -31.78
CA PHE A 386 -16.74 -6.00 -30.95
C PHE A 386 -17.15 -6.56 -29.58
N ILE A 387 -18.14 -5.94 -28.93
CA ILE A 387 -18.75 -6.42 -27.70
C ILE A 387 -19.37 -7.80 -27.89
N ARG A 388 -20.09 -8.01 -28.99
CA ARG A 388 -20.71 -9.29 -29.32
C ARG A 388 -19.68 -10.40 -29.50
N ILE A 389 -18.54 -10.12 -30.14
CA ILE A 389 -17.43 -11.08 -30.31
C ILE A 389 -16.83 -11.44 -28.94
N LEU A 390 -16.62 -10.48 -28.05
CA LEU A 390 -16.08 -10.72 -26.71
C LEU A 390 -17.00 -11.49 -25.78
N THR A 391 -18.33 -11.40 -26.00
CA THR A 391 -19.34 -12.02 -25.12
C THR A 391 -19.90 -13.33 -25.65
N SER A 392 -19.48 -13.78 -26.83
CA SER A 392 -20.00 -14.98 -27.52
C SER A 392 -19.21 -16.27 -27.25
N ASN A 393 -18.43 -16.33 -26.13
CA ASN A 393 -17.77 -17.55 -25.63
C ASN A 393 -18.28 -17.97 -24.25
#